data_bb271d8f26604fb2072a6d3d9581d4a7
#
_entry.id   bb271d8f26604fb2072a6d3d9581d4a7
#
_cell.length_a   1.000
_cell.length_b   1.000
_cell.length_c   1.000
_cell.angle_alpha   90.00
_cell.angle_beta   90.00
_cell.angle_gamma   90.00
#
_symmetry.space_group_name_H-M   'P 1'
#
loop_
_entity.id
_entity.type
_entity.pdbx_description
1 polymer ?
#
loop_
_entity_poly.entity_id
_entity_poly.type
_entity_poly.pdbx_seq_one_letter_code
_entity_poly.pdbx_strand_id
1 'polypeptide(L)'
;MLVPPNFDPAPGFPEARLRAATLRSALERARPEKVVYLSTIGAQAAESNLLTQHSIIEQALGELSIPITFLRPGWFMENAGSDLAAARESGVILSLLQPLDKPVPMVATADVGRVAAALIQETWKGHRVVELEGPYRVTPNEIGTIFADLLGRSVRVEEVPRGTWESLFKSQGMKNPTPRMRMLDGFNEGWIEFESGEARSRKGEIGLRTLLKALVERGRA
;
A
#
# COMPACT_ATOMS: atom_id res chain seq x y z
N MET A 1 -14.84 4.52 -2.57
CA MET A 1 -15.01 3.10 -2.97
C MET A 1 -13.72 2.36 -2.67
N LEU A 2 -13.78 1.24 -1.98
CA LEU A 2 -12.66 0.39 -1.59
C LEU A 2 -12.83 -1.00 -2.21
N VAL A 3 -11.80 -1.51 -2.86
CA VAL A 3 -11.77 -2.86 -3.43
C VAL A 3 -10.46 -3.51 -2.98
N PRO A 4 -10.49 -4.47 -2.06
CA PRO A 4 -9.26 -5.13 -1.62
C PRO A 4 -8.65 -5.96 -2.76
N PRO A 5 -7.32 -5.94 -2.92
CA PRO A 5 -6.64 -6.78 -3.90
C PRO A 5 -6.74 -8.27 -3.53
N ASN A 6 -6.64 -9.14 -4.53
CA ASN A 6 -6.33 -10.53 -4.27
C ASN A 6 -4.81 -10.67 -4.10
N PHE A 7 -4.36 -11.19 -2.97
CA PHE A 7 -2.92 -11.34 -2.69
C PHE A 7 -2.27 -12.54 -3.41
N ASP A 8 -3.06 -13.45 -3.96
CA ASP A 8 -2.61 -14.59 -4.76
C ASP A 8 -3.37 -14.66 -6.10
N PRO A 9 -3.25 -13.63 -6.97
CA PRO A 9 -4.02 -13.53 -8.19
C PRO A 9 -3.58 -14.57 -9.21
N ALA A 10 -4.54 -15.13 -9.93
CA ALA A 10 -4.26 -15.99 -11.08
C ALA A 10 -3.55 -15.18 -12.20
N PRO A 11 -2.75 -15.84 -13.07
CA PRO A 11 -2.10 -15.19 -14.19
C PRO A 11 -3.08 -14.41 -15.07
N GLY A 12 -2.70 -13.19 -15.48
CA GLY A 12 -3.54 -12.29 -16.27
C GLY A 12 -4.63 -11.55 -15.48
N PHE A 13 -4.72 -11.74 -14.16
CA PHE A 13 -5.64 -11.04 -13.25
C PHE A 13 -7.12 -11.14 -13.64
N PRO A 14 -7.67 -12.33 -13.92
CA PRO A 14 -9.05 -12.48 -14.38
C PRO A 14 -10.07 -11.93 -13.39
N GLU A 15 -9.85 -12.10 -12.10
CA GLU A 15 -10.73 -11.57 -11.05
C GLU A 15 -10.74 -10.04 -11.01
N ALA A 16 -9.58 -9.40 -11.17
CA ALA A 16 -9.49 -7.94 -11.21
C ALA A 16 -10.22 -7.39 -12.44
N ARG A 17 -10.11 -8.05 -13.59
CA ARG A 17 -10.85 -7.69 -14.82
C ARG A 17 -12.34 -7.82 -14.63
N LEU A 18 -12.82 -8.91 -14.03
CA LEU A 18 -14.24 -9.10 -13.71
C LEU A 18 -14.74 -8.03 -12.74
N ARG A 19 -13.98 -7.74 -11.69
CA ARG A 19 -14.31 -6.66 -10.73
C ARG A 19 -14.37 -5.31 -11.42
N ALA A 20 -13.40 -4.99 -12.28
CA ALA A 20 -13.37 -3.75 -13.05
C ALA A 20 -14.63 -3.58 -13.93
N ALA A 21 -15.01 -4.63 -14.68
CA ALA A 21 -16.22 -4.63 -15.49
C ALA A 21 -17.50 -4.47 -14.64
N THR A 22 -17.58 -5.17 -13.51
CA THR A 22 -18.71 -5.09 -12.59
C THR A 22 -18.86 -3.69 -12.00
N LEU A 23 -17.76 -3.10 -11.53
CA LEU A 23 -17.76 -1.75 -10.97
C LEU A 23 -18.14 -0.70 -12.01
N ARG A 24 -17.55 -0.79 -13.20
CA ARG A 24 -17.90 0.09 -14.33
C ARG A 24 -19.40 0.04 -14.61
N SER A 25 -19.95 -1.16 -14.82
CA SER A 25 -21.39 -1.33 -15.10
C SER A 25 -22.28 -0.82 -13.95
N ALA A 26 -21.86 -1.02 -12.69
CA ALA A 26 -22.60 -0.50 -11.55
C ALA A 26 -22.62 1.03 -11.50
N LEU A 27 -21.49 1.68 -11.77
CA LEU A 27 -21.37 3.14 -11.79
C LEU A 27 -22.09 3.76 -12.99
N GLU A 28 -22.07 3.13 -14.16
CA GLU A 28 -22.85 3.55 -15.33
C GLU A 28 -24.37 3.57 -15.05
N ARG A 29 -24.86 2.59 -14.28
CA ARG A 29 -26.28 2.53 -13.89
C ARG A 29 -26.61 3.50 -12.76
N ALA A 30 -25.75 3.56 -11.73
CA ALA A 30 -26.01 4.37 -10.53
C ALA A 30 -25.82 5.88 -10.76
N ARG A 31 -24.95 6.26 -11.70
CA ARG A 31 -24.60 7.64 -12.05
C ARG A 31 -24.40 8.55 -10.83
N PRO A 32 -23.48 8.18 -9.89
CA PRO A 32 -23.21 9.05 -8.77
C PRO A 32 -22.61 10.38 -9.25
N GLU A 33 -22.82 11.45 -8.48
CA GLU A 33 -22.26 12.77 -8.82
C GLU A 33 -20.74 12.75 -8.95
N LYS A 34 -20.06 11.93 -8.15
CA LYS A 34 -18.60 11.75 -8.15
C LYS A 34 -18.19 10.48 -7.44
N VAL A 35 -16.95 10.06 -7.66
CA VAL A 35 -16.36 8.86 -7.04
C VAL A 35 -14.96 9.18 -6.52
N VAL A 36 -14.65 8.74 -5.31
CA VAL A 36 -13.26 8.59 -4.82
C VAL A 36 -12.96 7.10 -4.78
N TYR A 37 -12.04 6.64 -5.61
CA TYR A 37 -11.58 5.26 -5.64
C TYR A 37 -10.25 5.14 -4.91
N LEU A 38 -10.19 4.28 -3.90
CA LEU A 38 -8.94 3.96 -3.22
C LEU A 38 -8.13 3.01 -4.10
N SER A 39 -7.15 3.58 -4.75
CA SER A 39 -6.15 2.91 -5.57
C SER A 39 -4.87 2.65 -4.77
N THR A 40 -3.70 2.76 -5.37
CA THR A 40 -2.40 2.51 -4.75
C THR A 40 -1.29 3.27 -5.45
N ILE A 41 -0.22 3.58 -4.73
CA ILE A 41 1.06 3.95 -5.33
C ILE A 41 1.46 2.92 -6.40
N GLY A 42 2.09 3.36 -7.49
CA GLY A 42 2.54 2.46 -8.54
C GLY A 42 1.44 1.89 -9.43
N ALA A 43 0.18 2.36 -9.33
CA ALA A 43 -0.89 1.93 -10.25
C ALA A 43 -0.58 2.27 -11.72
N GLN A 44 0.29 3.25 -11.97
CA GLN A 44 0.79 3.62 -13.31
C GLN A 44 2.00 2.80 -13.76
N ALA A 45 2.59 1.96 -12.90
CA ALA A 45 3.80 1.21 -13.24
C ALA A 45 3.56 0.29 -14.46
N ALA A 46 4.51 0.30 -15.39
CA ALA A 46 4.44 -0.53 -16.60
C ALA A 46 4.68 -2.01 -16.28
N GLU A 47 5.49 -2.29 -15.27
CA GLU A 47 5.87 -3.63 -14.86
C GLU A 47 4.71 -4.35 -14.16
N SER A 48 4.32 -5.52 -14.69
CA SER A 48 3.25 -6.33 -14.09
C SER A 48 3.64 -6.83 -12.69
N ASN A 49 2.81 -6.53 -11.72
CA ASN A 49 3.03 -6.84 -10.31
C ASN A 49 1.69 -6.98 -9.57
N LEU A 50 1.69 -7.15 -8.25
CA LEU A 50 0.45 -7.31 -7.48
C LEU A 50 -0.49 -6.10 -7.60
N LEU A 51 0.06 -4.89 -7.74
CA LEU A 51 -0.70 -3.64 -7.80
C LEU A 51 -1.34 -3.40 -9.19
N THR A 52 -0.95 -4.17 -10.21
CA THR A 52 -1.57 -4.15 -11.54
C THR A 52 -3.10 -4.35 -11.49
N GLN A 53 -3.61 -5.00 -10.45
CA GLN A 53 -5.04 -5.13 -10.22
C GLN A 53 -5.74 -3.76 -10.12
N HIS A 54 -5.10 -2.79 -9.47
CA HIS A 54 -5.60 -1.42 -9.38
C HIS A 54 -5.47 -0.67 -10.70
N SER A 55 -4.38 -0.90 -11.45
CA SER A 55 -4.22 -0.33 -12.81
C SER A 55 -5.38 -0.75 -13.73
N ILE A 56 -5.76 -2.04 -13.70
CA ILE A 56 -6.89 -2.57 -14.47
C ILE A 56 -8.19 -1.87 -14.09
N ILE A 57 -8.43 -1.65 -12.80
CA ILE A 57 -9.63 -0.96 -12.33
C ILE A 57 -9.59 0.52 -12.69
N GLU A 58 -8.47 1.22 -12.49
CA GLU A 58 -8.32 2.63 -12.88
C GLU A 58 -8.59 2.83 -14.37
N GLN A 59 -8.06 1.96 -15.24
CA GLN A 59 -8.29 2.02 -16.68
C GLN A 59 -9.78 1.89 -17.02
N ALA A 60 -10.45 0.88 -16.45
CA ALA A 60 -11.88 0.65 -16.72
C ALA A 60 -12.77 1.79 -16.21
N LEU A 61 -12.46 2.36 -15.05
CA LEU A 61 -13.19 3.49 -14.48
C LEU A 61 -12.85 4.80 -15.18
N GLY A 62 -11.64 4.95 -15.71
CA GLY A 62 -11.21 6.11 -16.47
C GLY A 62 -11.93 6.31 -17.80
N GLU A 63 -12.71 5.33 -18.26
CA GLU A 63 -13.57 5.47 -19.46
C GLU A 63 -14.96 6.06 -19.14
N LEU A 64 -15.28 6.23 -17.85
CA LEU A 64 -16.57 6.80 -17.44
C LEU A 64 -16.56 8.33 -17.52
N SER A 65 -17.71 8.91 -17.84
CA SER A 65 -17.89 10.37 -17.84
C SER A 65 -18.12 10.97 -16.44
N ILE A 66 -18.11 10.16 -15.40
CA ILE A 66 -18.32 10.56 -14.00
C ILE A 66 -17.02 11.16 -13.46
N PRO A 67 -17.06 12.24 -12.67
CA PRO A 67 -15.89 12.75 -11.98
C PRO A 67 -15.30 11.71 -11.01
N ILE A 68 -14.05 11.29 -11.24
CA ILE A 68 -13.38 10.28 -10.43
C ILE A 68 -12.05 10.81 -9.90
N THR A 69 -11.82 10.66 -8.60
CA THR A 69 -10.50 10.81 -7.99
C THR A 69 -9.93 9.43 -7.71
N PHE A 70 -8.78 9.11 -8.30
CA PHE A 70 -7.95 7.96 -7.96
C PHE A 70 -7.04 8.36 -6.81
N LEU A 71 -7.36 7.95 -5.59
CA LEU A 71 -6.51 8.18 -4.42
C LEU A 71 -5.47 7.06 -4.36
N ARG A 72 -4.21 7.42 -4.57
CA ARG A 72 -3.06 6.50 -4.58
C ARG A 72 -2.23 6.70 -3.30
N PRO A 73 -2.54 5.97 -2.21
CA PRO A 73 -1.72 5.99 -1.00
C PRO A 73 -0.42 5.21 -1.20
N GLY A 74 0.61 5.57 -0.43
CA GLY A 74 1.82 4.79 -0.25
C GLY A 74 1.57 3.49 0.51
N TRP A 75 2.63 2.81 0.90
CA TRP A 75 2.61 1.60 1.72
C TRP A 75 1.93 1.88 3.07
N PHE A 76 1.03 0.99 3.51
CA PHE A 76 0.34 1.21 4.79
C PHE A 76 1.28 0.93 5.98
N MET A 77 1.42 1.93 6.86
CA MET A 77 2.23 1.79 8.08
C MET A 77 1.73 0.67 8.99
N GLU A 78 0.43 0.37 8.94
CA GLU A 78 -0.19 -0.71 9.70
C GLU A 78 0.35 -2.10 9.36
N ASN A 79 0.97 -2.28 8.19
CA ASN A 79 1.63 -3.54 7.83
C ASN A 79 2.75 -3.91 8.81
N ALA A 80 3.41 -2.92 9.44
CA ALA A 80 4.40 -3.16 10.48
C ALA A 80 3.80 -3.79 11.75
N GLY A 81 2.47 -3.87 11.86
CA GLY A 81 1.81 -4.59 12.96
C GLY A 81 2.13 -6.09 12.98
N SER A 82 2.41 -6.69 11.81
CA SER A 82 2.84 -8.09 11.69
C SER A 82 4.21 -8.36 12.34
N ASP A 83 5.03 -7.33 12.50
CA ASP A 83 6.39 -7.43 13.02
C ASP A 83 6.42 -7.40 14.56
N LEU A 84 5.31 -6.97 15.19
CA LEU A 84 5.24 -6.75 16.65
C LEU A 84 5.55 -8.01 17.47
N ALA A 85 5.03 -9.17 17.05
CA ALA A 85 5.30 -10.44 17.72
C ALA A 85 6.79 -10.79 17.66
N ALA A 86 7.38 -10.74 16.49
CA ALA A 86 8.80 -11.01 16.29
C ALA A 86 9.70 -10.02 17.06
N ALA A 87 9.36 -8.73 17.05
CA ALA A 87 10.05 -7.70 17.82
C ALA A 87 10.00 -7.98 19.34
N ARG A 88 8.84 -8.48 19.84
CA ARG A 88 8.68 -8.84 21.28
C ARG A 88 9.41 -10.11 21.66
N GLU A 89 9.33 -11.14 20.85
CA GLU A 89 9.78 -12.49 21.20
C GLU A 89 11.27 -12.68 20.92
N SER A 90 11.69 -12.44 19.67
CA SER A 90 13.08 -12.67 19.24
C SER A 90 13.93 -11.41 19.21
N GLY A 91 13.33 -10.23 19.11
CA GLY A 91 14.05 -8.99 18.85
C GLY A 91 14.60 -8.90 17.42
N VAL A 92 14.05 -9.69 16.48
CA VAL A 92 14.46 -9.69 15.08
C VAL A 92 13.24 -9.53 14.19
N ILE A 93 13.26 -8.51 13.33
CA ILE A 93 12.25 -8.28 12.29
C ILE A 93 12.86 -8.69 10.95
N LEU A 94 12.15 -9.52 10.20
CA LEU A 94 12.54 -9.94 8.85
C LEU A 94 11.88 -9.06 7.81
N SER A 95 12.69 -8.27 7.08
CA SER A 95 12.20 -7.32 6.09
C SER A 95 12.31 -7.86 4.66
N LEU A 96 11.23 -7.71 3.91
CA LEU A 96 11.19 -7.89 2.45
C LEU A 96 11.46 -6.58 1.72
N LEU A 97 11.35 -5.44 2.43
CA LEU A 97 11.76 -4.13 1.90
C LEU A 97 13.26 -3.95 2.14
N GLN A 98 13.99 -3.66 1.08
CA GLN A 98 15.46 -3.56 1.08
C GLN A 98 15.95 -2.61 -0.02
N PRO A 99 17.14 -2.00 0.15
CA PRO A 99 17.99 -2.09 1.34
C PRO A 99 17.32 -1.48 2.56
N LEU A 100 17.78 -1.85 3.77
CA LEU A 100 17.13 -1.51 5.04
C LEU A 100 17.15 -0.01 5.38
N ASP A 101 17.99 0.77 4.73
CA ASP A 101 18.10 2.22 4.86
C ASP A 101 17.36 2.99 3.75
N LYS A 102 16.69 2.29 2.82
CA LYS A 102 15.94 2.93 1.76
C LYS A 102 14.62 3.51 2.28
N PRO A 103 14.39 4.83 2.10
CA PRO A 103 13.12 5.44 2.47
C PRO A 103 11.99 4.97 1.54
N VAL A 104 10.90 4.50 2.13
CA VAL A 104 9.69 4.05 1.44
C VAL A 104 8.56 5.01 1.75
N PRO A 105 7.78 5.47 0.75
CA PRO A 105 6.59 6.27 0.99
C PRO A 105 5.53 5.42 1.71
N MET A 106 5.32 5.70 3.00
CA MET A 106 4.35 5.02 3.84
C MET A 106 3.29 5.98 4.36
N VAL A 107 2.10 5.51 4.66
CA VAL A 107 0.98 6.31 5.17
C VAL A 107 0.13 5.52 6.17
N ALA A 108 -0.39 6.20 7.19
CA ALA A 108 -1.37 5.61 8.10
C ALA A 108 -2.75 5.50 7.42
N THR A 109 -3.45 4.38 7.61
CA THR A 109 -4.79 4.17 7.04
C THR A 109 -5.83 5.18 7.53
N ALA A 110 -5.66 5.72 8.74
CA ALA A 110 -6.50 6.79 9.26
C ALA A 110 -6.36 8.10 8.45
N ASP A 111 -5.14 8.45 7.99
CA ASP A 111 -4.92 9.58 7.09
C ASP A 111 -5.56 9.34 5.73
N VAL A 112 -5.48 8.10 5.21
CA VAL A 112 -6.17 7.72 3.96
C VAL A 112 -7.68 7.96 4.08
N GLY A 113 -8.29 7.54 5.19
CA GLY A 113 -9.71 7.75 5.46
C GLY A 113 -10.06 9.24 5.55
N ARG A 114 -9.27 10.03 6.28
CA ARG A 114 -9.45 11.48 6.43
C ARG A 114 -9.35 12.20 5.09
N VAL A 115 -8.33 11.88 4.30
CA VAL A 115 -8.15 12.48 2.97
C VAL A 115 -9.27 12.06 2.01
N ALA A 116 -9.69 10.80 2.00
CA ALA A 116 -10.81 10.34 1.18
C ALA A 116 -12.11 11.08 1.53
N ALA A 117 -12.39 11.30 2.83
CA ALA A 117 -13.54 12.05 3.30
C ALA A 117 -13.48 13.54 2.88
N ALA A 118 -12.31 14.16 2.93
CA ALA A 118 -12.13 15.53 2.44
C ALA A 118 -12.32 15.61 0.92
N LEU A 119 -11.73 14.67 0.17
CA LEU A 119 -11.87 14.64 -1.29
C LEU A 119 -13.32 14.51 -1.74
N ILE A 120 -14.16 13.76 -1.04
CA ILE A 120 -15.58 13.62 -1.43
C ILE A 120 -16.37 14.91 -1.22
N GLN A 121 -15.90 15.85 -0.41
CA GLN A 121 -16.51 17.17 -0.23
C GLN A 121 -16.05 18.19 -1.28
N GLU A 122 -14.91 17.94 -1.95
CA GLU A 122 -14.41 18.83 -3.00
C GLU A 122 -15.28 18.74 -4.27
N THR A 123 -15.22 19.78 -5.10
CA THR A 123 -15.85 19.80 -6.42
C THR A 123 -14.76 19.75 -7.49
N TRP A 124 -14.90 18.82 -8.43
CA TRP A 124 -13.99 18.71 -9.60
C TRP A 124 -14.74 18.19 -10.82
N LYS A 125 -14.08 18.25 -11.96
CA LYS A 125 -14.56 17.71 -13.23
C LYS A 125 -13.55 16.70 -13.77
N GLY A 126 -14.03 15.69 -14.48
CA GLY A 126 -13.19 14.66 -15.11
C GLY A 126 -12.47 13.78 -14.09
N HIS A 127 -11.36 13.23 -14.51
CA HIS A 127 -10.54 12.32 -13.68
C HIS A 127 -9.31 13.05 -13.14
N ARG A 128 -8.90 12.68 -11.92
CA ARG A 128 -7.67 13.17 -11.32
C ARG A 128 -7.03 12.09 -10.45
N VAL A 129 -5.73 12.17 -10.29
CA VAL A 129 -4.95 11.37 -9.35
C VAL A 129 -4.62 12.24 -8.13
N VAL A 130 -4.72 11.67 -6.95
CA VAL A 130 -4.24 12.25 -5.69
C VAL A 130 -3.33 11.23 -5.04
N GLU A 131 -2.07 11.56 -4.91
CA GLU A 131 -1.04 10.74 -4.28
C GLU A 131 -0.90 11.15 -2.82
N LEU A 132 -0.76 10.17 -1.91
CA LEU A 132 -0.76 10.41 -0.47
C LEU A 132 0.30 9.56 0.22
N GLU A 133 1.20 10.21 0.94
CA GLU A 133 2.14 9.55 1.86
C GLU A 133 2.06 10.17 3.25
N GLY A 134 2.74 9.60 4.23
CA GLY A 134 2.86 10.15 5.57
C GLY A 134 3.69 11.43 5.62
N PRO A 135 3.91 11.98 6.81
CA PRO A 135 4.66 13.25 6.96
C PRO A 135 6.11 13.14 6.47
N TYR A 136 6.66 11.95 6.47
CA TYR A 136 7.99 11.61 5.96
C TYR A 136 8.03 10.15 5.48
N ARG A 137 9.02 9.82 4.67
CA ARG A 137 9.27 8.45 4.23
C ARG A 137 9.99 7.66 5.31
N VAL A 138 9.71 6.37 5.37
CA VAL A 138 10.15 5.48 6.46
C VAL A 138 11.09 4.42 5.93
N THR A 139 12.18 4.13 6.66
CA THR A 139 13.06 3.02 6.36
C THR A 139 12.72 1.78 7.19
N PRO A 140 13.02 0.56 6.72
CA PRO A 140 12.91 -0.65 7.54
C PRO A 140 13.68 -0.55 8.87
N ASN A 141 14.87 0.06 8.88
CA ASN A 141 15.65 0.28 10.09
C ASN A 141 14.96 1.20 11.10
N GLU A 142 14.22 2.23 10.64
CA GLU A 142 13.44 3.09 11.54
C GLU A 142 12.29 2.32 12.21
N ILE A 143 11.66 1.36 11.52
CA ILE A 143 10.63 0.49 12.12
C ILE A 143 11.24 -0.28 13.31
N GLY A 144 12.41 -0.90 13.11
CA GLY A 144 13.12 -1.62 14.16
C GLY A 144 13.52 -0.72 15.32
N THR A 145 14.06 0.47 15.05
CA THR A 145 14.46 1.45 16.05
C THR A 145 13.29 1.90 16.92
N ILE A 146 12.13 2.19 16.28
CA ILE A 146 10.94 2.62 17.02
C ILE A 146 10.39 1.47 17.88
N PHE A 147 10.37 0.23 17.38
CA PHE A 147 9.98 -0.92 18.20
C PHE A 147 10.94 -1.13 19.36
N ALA A 148 12.26 -0.99 19.18
CA ALA A 148 13.23 -1.10 20.26
C ALA A 148 12.93 -0.12 21.40
N ASP A 149 12.69 1.15 21.04
CA ASP A 149 12.34 2.20 22.01
C ASP A 149 11.03 1.89 22.76
N LEU A 150 9.96 1.51 22.01
CA LEU A 150 8.64 1.27 22.59
C LEU A 150 8.58 0.01 23.47
N LEU A 151 9.39 -0.98 23.15
CA LEU A 151 9.45 -2.26 23.88
C LEU A 151 10.49 -2.27 24.98
N GLY A 152 11.40 -1.28 25.02
CA GLY A 152 12.50 -1.19 25.99
C GLY A 152 13.51 -2.32 25.85
N ARG A 153 13.73 -2.82 24.62
CA ARG A 153 14.68 -3.91 24.33
C ARG A 153 15.33 -3.73 22.97
N SER A 154 16.45 -4.40 22.74
CA SER A 154 17.09 -4.41 21.42
C SER A 154 16.18 -5.08 20.38
N VAL A 155 15.97 -4.40 19.26
CA VAL A 155 15.31 -4.94 18.06
C VAL A 155 16.20 -4.62 16.86
N ARG A 156 16.52 -5.62 16.06
CA ARG A 156 17.24 -5.45 14.80
C ARG A 156 16.37 -5.87 13.62
N VAL A 157 16.65 -5.32 12.47
CA VAL A 157 16.00 -5.67 11.22
C VAL A 157 16.99 -6.45 10.36
N GLU A 158 16.55 -7.53 9.75
CA GLU A 158 17.36 -8.36 8.85
C GLU A 158 16.64 -8.50 7.51
N GLU A 159 17.41 -8.46 6.41
CA GLU A 159 16.87 -8.68 5.07
C GLU A 159 16.54 -10.15 4.86
N VAL A 160 15.36 -10.41 4.28
CA VAL A 160 15.05 -11.73 3.73
C VAL A 160 15.69 -11.80 2.34
N PRO A 161 16.66 -12.71 2.10
CA PRO A 161 17.34 -12.79 0.82
C PRO A 161 16.35 -13.01 -0.34
N ARG A 162 16.47 -12.17 -1.39
CA ARG A 162 15.53 -12.17 -2.54
C ARG A 162 15.34 -13.57 -3.14
N GLY A 163 16.41 -14.38 -3.20
CA GLY A 163 16.36 -15.74 -3.76
C GLY A 163 15.50 -16.73 -2.96
N THR A 164 15.13 -16.40 -1.74
CA THR A 164 14.31 -17.27 -0.86
C THR A 164 12.81 -16.94 -0.91
N TRP A 165 12.42 -15.82 -1.52
CA TRP A 165 11.04 -15.31 -1.45
C TRP A 165 10.01 -16.25 -2.07
N GLU A 166 10.35 -16.91 -3.19
CA GLU A 166 9.41 -17.81 -3.84
C GLU A 166 9.06 -19.00 -2.93
N SER A 167 10.07 -19.64 -2.35
CA SER A 167 9.86 -20.74 -1.41
C SER A 167 9.14 -20.28 -0.14
N LEU A 168 9.49 -19.11 0.38
CA LEU A 168 8.82 -18.51 1.54
C LEU A 168 7.32 -18.30 1.28
N PHE A 169 6.95 -17.66 0.18
CA PHE A 169 5.55 -17.41 -0.13
C PHE A 169 4.77 -18.69 -0.45
N LYS A 170 5.40 -19.65 -1.12
CA LYS A 170 4.79 -20.98 -1.35
C LYS A 170 4.56 -21.71 -0.03
N SER A 171 5.48 -21.66 0.92
CA SER A 171 5.28 -22.26 2.26
C SER A 171 4.16 -21.61 3.06
N GLN A 172 3.84 -20.35 2.77
CA GLN A 172 2.69 -19.61 3.31
C GLN A 172 1.37 -19.90 2.55
N GLY A 173 1.38 -20.83 1.60
CA GLY A 173 0.19 -21.27 0.85
C GLY A 173 -0.10 -20.50 -0.43
N MET A 174 0.77 -19.56 -0.87
CA MET A 174 0.59 -18.86 -2.15
C MET A 174 0.83 -19.81 -3.33
N LYS A 175 -0.08 -19.78 -4.30
CA LYS A 175 0.02 -20.56 -5.54
C LYS A 175 0.81 -19.81 -6.61
N ASN A 176 0.67 -18.48 -6.65
CA ASN A 176 1.30 -17.61 -7.64
C ASN A 176 2.03 -16.44 -6.98
N PRO A 177 3.21 -16.65 -6.35
CA PRO A 177 3.92 -15.60 -5.61
C PRO A 177 4.52 -14.51 -6.50
N THR A 178 4.69 -14.75 -7.79
CA THR A 178 5.39 -13.84 -8.72
C THR A 178 4.85 -12.41 -8.68
N PRO A 179 3.53 -12.14 -8.71
CA PRO A 179 3.04 -10.76 -8.65
C PRO A 179 3.44 -10.04 -7.36
N ARG A 180 3.42 -10.73 -6.22
CA ARG A 180 3.84 -10.17 -4.92
C ARG A 180 5.34 -9.90 -4.90
N MET A 181 6.14 -10.83 -5.40
CA MET A 181 7.59 -10.66 -5.50
C MET A 181 7.95 -9.46 -6.37
N ARG A 182 7.31 -9.32 -7.54
CA ARG A 182 7.53 -8.17 -8.44
C ARG A 182 7.10 -6.84 -7.80
N MET A 183 6.05 -6.81 -7.02
CA MET A 183 5.69 -5.61 -6.25
C MET A 183 6.80 -5.23 -5.27
N LEU A 184 7.33 -6.18 -4.52
CA LEU A 184 8.43 -5.93 -3.58
C LEU A 184 9.71 -5.50 -4.31
N ASP A 185 10.05 -6.17 -5.44
CA ASP A 185 11.15 -5.73 -6.32
C ASP A 185 10.95 -4.26 -6.72
N GLY A 186 9.73 -3.87 -7.09
CA GLY A 186 9.42 -2.51 -7.50
C GLY A 186 9.65 -1.45 -6.43
N PHE A 187 9.30 -1.74 -5.18
CA PHE A 187 9.64 -0.85 -4.06
C PHE A 187 11.16 -0.82 -3.82
N ASN A 188 11.80 -1.98 -3.86
CA ASN A 188 13.23 -2.09 -3.59
C ASN A 188 14.11 -1.48 -4.68
N GLU A 189 13.74 -1.66 -5.94
CA GLU A 189 14.44 -1.08 -7.10
C GLU A 189 14.04 0.38 -7.36
N GLY A 190 12.83 0.81 -6.90
CA GLY A 190 12.36 2.19 -6.98
C GLY A 190 11.50 2.53 -8.19
N TRP A 191 11.02 1.53 -8.96
CA TRP A 191 10.09 1.79 -10.06
C TRP A 191 8.61 1.79 -9.61
N ILE A 192 8.30 1.35 -8.38
CA ILE A 192 7.04 1.67 -7.71
C ILE A 192 7.25 2.96 -6.92
N GLU A 193 6.77 4.05 -7.48
CA GLU A 193 6.90 5.41 -6.94
C GLU A 193 5.65 6.22 -7.34
N PHE A 194 5.47 7.38 -6.75
CA PHE A 194 4.44 8.34 -7.17
C PHE A 194 4.74 8.90 -8.55
N GLU A 195 3.73 9.00 -9.38
CA GLU A 195 3.84 9.53 -10.75
C GLU A 195 4.26 11.01 -10.77
N SER A 196 3.74 11.79 -9.83
CA SER A 196 4.08 13.22 -9.70
C SER A 196 5.32 13.48 -8.83
N GLY A 197 5.89 12.44 -8.23
CA GLY A 197 7.04 12.51 -7.33
C GLY A 197 6.69 13.01 -5.92
N GLU A 198 7.64 12.85 -5.00
CA GLU A 198 7.47 13.15 -3.58
C GLU A 198 7.02 14.59 -3.29
N ALA A 199 7.56 15.56 -4.04
CA ALA A 199 7.27 16.98 -3.82
C ALA A 199 5.80 17.37 -4.08
N ARG A 200 5.06 16.57 -4.81
CA ARG A 200 3.66 16.82 -5.18
C ARG A 200 2.67 15.91 -4.45
N SER A 201 3.14 14.90 -3.74
CA SER A 201 2.27 14.06 -2.92
C SER A 201 1.66 14.85 -1.77
N ARG A 202 0.40 14.58 -1.46
CA ARG A 202 -0.21 15.08 -0.22
C ARG A 202 0.46 14.39 0.97
N LYS A 203 0.64 15.13 2.06
CA LYS A 203 1.21 14.59 3.30
C LYS A 203 0.11 14.28 4.31
N GLY A 204 0.18 13.08 4.88
CA GLY A 204 -0.56 12.70 6.07
C GLY A 204 0.03 13.36 7.32
N GLU A 205 -0.67 13.22 8.45
CA GLU A 205 -0.28 13.83 9.73
C GLU A 205 0.26 12.80 10.72
N ILE A 206 -0.11 11.53 10.54
CA ILE A 206 0.25 10.47 11.48
C ILE A 206 1.61 9.90 11.12
N GLY A 207 2.60 10.15 11.99
CA GLY A 207 3.93 9.56 11.87
C GLY A 207 3.97 8.12 12.38
N LEU A 208 4.97 7.36 11.90
CA LEU A 208 5.14 5.95 12.23
C LEU A 208 5.19 5.69 13.74
N ARG A 209 5.93 6.49 14.52
CA ARG A 209 6.04 6.31 15.98
C ARG A 209 4.68 6.36 16.68
N THR A 210 3.82 7.30 16.29
CA THR A 210 2.47 7.44 16.85
C THR A 210 1.64 6.19 16.57
N LEU A 211 1.71 5.69 15.36
CA LEU A 211 0.99 4.48 14.94
C LEU A 211 1.51 3.24 15.67
N LEU A 212 2.83 3.01 15.70
CA LEU A 212 3.43 1.83 16.36
C LEU A 212 3.17 1.84 17.86
N LYS A 213 3.19 3.01 18.51
CA LYS A 213 2.81 3.13 19.93
C LYS A 213 1.40 2.61 20.16
N ALA A 214 0.42 3.04 19.35
CA ALA A 214 -0.95 2.56 19.47
C ALA A 214 -1.10 1.05 19.21
N LEU A 215 -0.29 0.47 18.30
CA LEU A 215 -0.27 -0.98 18.07
C LEU A 215 0.33 -1.74 19.27
N VAL A 216 1.42 -1.27 19.84
CA VAL A 216 2.06 -1.87 21.03
C VAL A 216 1.13 -1.85 22.23
N GLU A 217 0.41 -0.74 22.46
CA GLU A 217 -0.55 -0.58 23.55
C GLU A 217 -1.75 -1.54 23.41
N ARG A 218 -2.34 -1.63 22.21
CA ARG A 218 -3.46 -2.57 21.91
C ARG A 218 -3.05 -4.04 22.08
N GLY A 219 -1.84 -4.40 21.72
CA GLY A 219 -1.36 -5.77 21.88
C GLY A 219 -0.91 -6.12 23.33
N ARG A 220 -1.10 -5.22 24.30
CA ARG A 220 -0.91 -5.48 25.75
C ARG A 220 -2.24 -5.77 26.47
N ALA A 221 -3.37 -5.43 25.84
CA ALA A 221 -4.73 -5.68 26.34
C ALA A 221 -5.21 -7.06 25.90
#